data_b3542fc461959cf3dc4ca403e2e720f2
#
_entry.id   b3542fc461959cf3dc4ca403e2e720f2
#
_cell.length_a   1.000
_cell.length_b   1.000
_cell.length_c   1.000
_cell.angle_alpha   90.00
_cell.angle_beta   90.00
_cell.angle_gamma   90.00
#
_symmetry.space_group_name_H-M   'P 1'
#
loop_
_entity.id
_entity.type
_entity.pdbx_description
1 polymer ?
#
loop_
_entity_poly.entity_id
_entity_poly.type
_entity_poly.pdbx_seq_one_letter_code
_entity_poly.pdbx_strand_id
1 'polypeptide(L)'
;HMLVLIFIYYYKNILSITDIQTLLEPLTGQYFGAKNGLNLEAVYNEVFSLQEEQVESLKKDVYRKYKNAEQSFAQAPDDRKEFLRTFAFICYLSFDVYVKKLLIEKVIDGLRDDGGRKREKSDRKKE
;
A
#
# COMPACT_ATOMS: atom_id res chain seq x y z
N HIS A 1 -7.51 13.46 15.57
CA HIS A 1 -6.08 13.40 15.27
C HIS A 1 -5.81 13.61 13.79
N MET A 2 -5.11 14.71 13.47
CA MET A 2 -4.84 15.10 12.08
C MET A 2 -4.04 14.04 11.32
N LEU A 3 -3.03 13.43 11.96
CA LEU A 3 -2.20 12.40 11.31
C LEU A 3 -2.99 11.14 10.97
N VAL A 4 -3.94 10.74 11.82
CA VAL A 4 -4.84 9.61 11.53
C VAL A 4 -5.69 9.91 10.29
N LEU A 5 -6.20 11.13 10.17
CA LEU A 5 -6.98 11.55 9.01
C LEU A 5 -6.15 11.49 7.72
N ILE A 6 -4.87 11.84 7.78
CA ILE A 6 -3.96 11.74 6.64
C ILE A 6 -3.83 10.29 6.19
N PHE A 7 -3.62 9.35 7.12
CA PHE A 7 -3.55 7.93 6.79
C PHE A 7 -4.86 7.42 6.19
N ILE A 8 -6.00 7.79 6.76
CA ILE A 8 -7.31 7.43 6.22
C ILE A 8 -7.46 7.96 4.79
N TYR A 9 -7.07 9.20 4.56
CA TYR A 9 -7.15 9.80 3.23
C TYR A 9 -6.32 9.03 2.21
N TYR A 10 -5.10 8.63 2.57
CA TYR A 10 -4.23 7.87 1.68
C TYR A 10 -4.82 6.51 1.33
N TYR A 11 -5.43 5.83 2.30
CA TYR A 11 -5.85 4.44 2.11
C TYR A 11 -7.28 4.28 1.63
N LYS A 12 -8.11 5.31 1.72
CA LYS A 12 -9.56 5.21 1.43
C LYS A 12 -9.90 4.70 0.03
N ASN A 13 -9.04 4.93 -0.95
CA ASN A 13 -9.27 4.52 -2.33
C ASN A 13 -8.64 3.15 -2.66
N ILE A 14 -7.84 2.61 -1.76
CA ILE A 14 -7.08 1.39 -1.97
C ILE A 14 -7.60 0.26 -1.09
N LEU A 15 -7.95 0.57 0.15
CA LEU A 15 -8.31 -0.41 1.16
C LEU A 15 -9.76 -0.26 1.59
N SER A 16 -10.35 -1.36 2.03
CA SER A 16 -11.67 -1.35 2.64
C SER A 16 -11.64 -0.61 3.98
N ILE A 17 -12.81 -0.16 4.45
CA ILE A 17 -12.95 0.47 5.76
C ILE A 17 -12.46 -0.47 6.86
N THR A 18 -12.78 -1.76 6.76
CA THR A 18 -12.35 -2.77 7.73
C THR A 18 -10.83 -2.88 7.78
N ASP A 19 -10.16 -2.88 6.63
CA ASP A 19 -8.71 -2.95 6.55
C ASP A 19 -8.05 -1.70 7.13
N ILE A 20 -8.62 -0.52 6.85
CA ILE A 20 -8.13 0.74 7.42
C ILE A 20 -8.28 0.71 8.95
N GLN A 21 -9.40 0.24 9.47
CA GLN A 21 -9.61 0.10 10.91
C GLN A 21 -8.58 -0.84 11.54
N THR A 22 -8.36 -2.00 10.93
CA THR A 22 -7.36 -2.97 11.40
C THR A 22 -5.97 -2.33 11.48
N LEU A 23 -5.63 -1.52 10.49
CA LEU A 23 -4.32 -0.89 10.41
C LEU A 23 -4.15 0.25 11.42
N LEU A 24 -5.17 1.07 11.60
CA LEU A 24 -5.08 2.29 12.41
C LEU A 24 -5.47 2.10 13.86
N GLU A 25 -6.21 1.04 14.21
CA GLU A 25 -6.65 0.80 15.58
C GLU A 25 -5.49 0.78 16.59
N PRO A 26 -4.39 0.05 16.33
CA PRO A 26 -3.25 0.09 17.24
C PRO A 26 -2.61 1.48 17.35
N LEU A 27 -2.72 2.30 16.31
CA LEU A 27 -2.14 3.64 16.29
C LEU A 27 -2.94 4.64 17.14
N THR A 28 -4.21 4.35 17.38
CA THR A 28 -5.08 5.22 18.20
C THR A 28 -5.22 4.71 19.64
N GLY A 29 -4.67 3.53 19.93
CA GLY A 29 -4.77 2.88 21.24
C GLY A 29 -3.54 3.09 22.11
N GLN A 30 -3.25 2.10 22.94
CA GLN A 30 -2.25 2.15 24.00
C GLN A 30 -0.80 2.26 23.53
N TYR A 31 -0.53 2.04 22.23
CA TYR A 31 0.83 2.04 21.71
C TYR A 31 1.47 3.43 21.66
N PHE A 32 0.67 4.49 21.68
CA PHE A 32 1.15 5.86 21.52
C PHE A 32 0.99 6.70 22.79
N GLY A 33 1.13 6.06 23.94
CA GLY A 33 1.24 6.79 25.20
C GLY A 33 2.59 7.52 25.30
N ALA A 34 2.61 8.62 26.03
CA ALA A 34 3.80 9.44 26.23
C ALA A 34 4.99 8.68 26.86
N LYS A 35 4.77 7.48 27.36
CA LYS A 35 5.78 6.67 28.05
C LYS A 35 6.69 5.86 27.13
N ASN A 36 6.33 5.66 25.86
CA ASN A 36 7.09 4.78 24.97
C ASN A 36 7.92 5.52 23.91
N GLY A 37 7.91 6.85 23.91
CA GLY A 37 8.66 7.64 22.95
C GLY A 37 8.21 7.53 21.51
N LEU A 38 7.20 6.69 21.24
CA LEU A 38 6.61 6.54 19.93
C LEU A 38 5.32 7.37 19.86
N ASN A 39 5.26 8.32 18.94
CA ASN A 39 4.06 9.09 18.68
C ASN A 39 3.74 9.03 17.16
N LEU A 40 2.55 9.47 16.79
CA LEU A 40 2.13 9.45 15.39
C LEU A 40 3.03 10.27 14.49
N GLU A 41 3.59 11.38 15.00
CA GLU A 41 4.53 12.22 14.26
C GLU A 41 5.81 11.45 13.94
N ALA A 42 6.37 10.72 14.90
CA ALA A 42 7.55 9.89 14.68
C ALA A 42 7.28 8.80 13.65
N VAL A 43 6.13 8.14 13.72
CA VAL A 43 5.73 7.13 12.75
C VAL A 43 5.59 7.75 11.35
N TYR A 44 4.93 8.89 11.25
CA TYR A 44 4.77 9.61 9.99
C TYR A 44 6.12 9.95 9.37
N ASN A 45 7.03 10.52 10.18
CA ASN A 45 8.36 10.89 9.71
C ASN A 45 9.15 9.68 9.23
N GLU A 46 9.09 8.56 9.96
CA GLU A 46 9.78 7.33 9.56
C GLU A 46 9.25 6.78 8.23
N VAL A 47 7.92 6.74 8.10
CA VAL A 47 7.28 6.18 6.90
C VAL A 47 7.54 7.05 5.66
N PHE A 48 7.49 8.37 5.82
CA PHE A 48 7.61 9.28 4.68
C PHE A 48 9.02 9.83 4.47
N SER A 49 9.98 9.51 5.33
CA SER A 49 11.38 9.94 5.17
C SER A 49 12.05 9.35 3.93
N LEU A 50 11.64 8.15 3.53
CA LEU A 50 12.20 7.45 2.36
C LEU A 50 11.42 7.73 1.07
N GLN A 51 10.49 8.69 1.11
CA GLN A 51 9.59 8.94 -0.02
C GLN A 51 10.32 9.34 -1.29
N GLU A 52 11.40 10.13 -1.18
CA GLU A 52 12.17 10.57 -2.34
C GLU A 52 12.82 9.39 -3.06
N GLU A 53 13.46 8.48 -2.33
CA GLU A 53 14.04 7.26 -2.91
C GLU A 53 12.97 6.37 -3.53
N GLN A 54 11.84 6.23 -2.87
CA GLN A 54 10.72 5.44 -3.38
C GLN A 54 10.15 6.04 -4.66
N VAL A 55 10.04 7.36 -4.73
CA VAL A 55 9.54 8.06 -5.92
C VAL A 55 10.51 7.86 -7.09
N GLU A 56 11.82 7.97 -6.86
CA GLU A 56 12.81 7.76 -7.92
C GLU A 56 12.79 6.32 -8.45
N SER A 57 12.69 5.34 -7.54
CA SER A 57 12.56 3.93 -7.93
C SER A 57 11.28 3.70 -8.73
N LEU A 58 10.18 4.30 -8.30
CA LEU A 58 8.89 4.20 -8.96
C LEU A 58 8.94 4.82 -10.37
N LYS A 59 9.59 5.98 -10.52
CA LYS A 59 9.76 6.62 -11.82
C LYS A 59 10.51 5.71 -12.79
N LYS A 60 11.57 5.06 -12.34
CA LYS A 60 12.35 4.11 -13.16
C LYS A 60 11.50 2.94 -13.60
N ASP A 61 10.67 2.42 -12.71
CA ASP A 61 9.79 1.30 -12.99
C ASP A 61 8.69 1.69 -14.00
N VAL A 62 8.09 2.86 -13.83
CA VAL A 62 7.09 3.41 -14.76
C VAL A 62 7.70 3.63 -16.13
N TYR A 63 8.92 4.18 -16.18
CA TYR A 63 9.63 4.39 -17.44
C TYR A 63 9.89 3.07 -18.17
N ARG A 64 10.27 2.02 -17.46
CA ARG A 64 10.46 0.69 -18.04
C ARG A 64 9.17 0.15 -18.64
N LYS A 65 8.06 0.31 -17.94
CA LYS A 65 6.75 -0.10 -18.44
C LYS A 65 6.36 0.69 -19.69
N TYR A 66 6.64 1.99 -19.70
CA TYR A 66 6.40 2.83 -20.86
C TYR A 66 7.20 2.35 -22.06
N LYS A 67 8.50 2.05 -21.89
CA LYS A 67 9.36 1.53 -22.96
C LYS A 67 8.84 0.19 -23.49
N ASN A 68 8.38 -0.69 -22.61
CA ASN A 68 7.80 -1.97 -23.04
C ASN A 68 6.54 -1.75 -23.87
N ALA A 69 5.69 -0.83 -23.46
CA ALA A 69 4.48 -0.49 -24.19
C ALA A 69 4.79 0.13 -25.56
N GLU A 70 5.80 1.00 -25.62
CA GLU A 70 6.25 1.65 -26.86
C GLU A 70 6.71 0.64 -27.91
N GLN A 71 7.30 -0.49 -27.46
CA GLN A 71 7.79 -1.55 -28.34
C GLN A 71 6.73 -2.60 -28.66
N SER A 72 5.58 -2.56 -27.99
CA SER A 72 4.52 -3.54 -28.22
C SER A 72 3.73 -3.21 -29.49
N PHE A 73 3.00 -4.20 -29.98
CA PHE A 73 2.13 -4.07 -31.16
C PHE A 73 2.86 -3.59 -32.43
N ALA A 74 4.10 -4.06 -32.63
CA ALA A 74 4.92 -3.65 -33.79
C ALA A 74 4.25 -3.98 -35.13
N GLN A 75 3.41 -5.03 -35.16
CA GLN A 75 2.72 -5.49 -36.37
C GLN A 75 1.32 -4.86 -36.55
N ALA A 76 0.89 -4.03 -35.62
CA ALA A 76 -0.43 -3.39 -35.71
C ALA A 76 -0.43 -2.29 -36.77
N PRO A 77 -1.61 -2.00 -37.39
CA PRO A 77 -1.76 -0.86 -38.29
C PRO A 77 -1.39 0.45 -37.59
N ASP A 78 -0.78 1.37 -38.35
CA ASP A 78 -0.29 2.63 -37.79
C ASP A 78 -1.38 3.49 -37.14
N ASP A 79 -2.60 3.44 -37.71
CA ASP A 79 -3.75 4.18 -37.17
C ASP A 79 -4.21 3.68 -35.81
N ARG A 80 -3.90 2.43 -35.44
CA ARG A 80 -4.30 1.82 -34.17
C ARG A 80 -3.12 1.65 -33.20
N LYS A 81 -1.92 1.73 -33.71
CA LYS A 81 -0.70 1.44 -32.94
C LYS A 81 -0.56 2.33 -31.72
N GLU A 82 -0.81 3.62 -31.88
CA GLU A 82 -0.70 4.59 -30.77
C GLU A 82 -1.69 4.27 -29.65
N PHE A 83 -2.96 4.02 -30.00
CA PHE A 83 -3.97 3.65 -29.03
C PHE A 83 -3.61 2.35 -28.29
N LEU A 84 -3.20 1.32 -29.05
CA LEU A 84 -2.87 0.03 -28.45
C LEU A 84 -1.68 0.11 -27.51
N ARG A 85 -0.69 0.91 -27.84
CA ARG A 85 0.47 1.14 -26.97
C ARG A 85 0.10 1.88 -25.70
N THR A 86 -0.75 2.90 -25.80
CA THR A 86 -1.29 3.60 -24.64
C THR A 86 -2.12 2.66 -23.78
N PHE A 87 -2.97 1.84 -24.40
CA PHE A 87 -3.77 0.84 -23.70
C PHE A 87 -2.87 -0.14 -22.93
N ALA A 88 -1.82 -0.65 -23.58
CA ALA A 88 -0.87 -1.56 -22.94
C ALA A 88 -0.20 -0.91 -21.75
N PHE A 89 0.21 0.34 -21.87
CA PHE A 89 0.83 1.07 -20.76
C PHE A 89 -0.12 1.18 -19.57
N ILE A 90 -1.37 1.54 -19.83
CA ILE A 90 -2.40 1.60 -18.78
C ILE A 90 -2.59 0.23 -18.12
N CYS A 91 -2.62 -0.84 -18.91
CA CYS A 91 -2.74 -2.19 -18.37
C CYS A 91 -1.55 -2.56 -17.48
N TYR A 92 -0.33 -2.25 -17.90
CA TYR A 92 0.86 -2.54 -17.09
C TYR A 92 0.83 -1.81 -15.75
N LEU A 93 0.43 -0.54 -15.75
CA LEU A 93 0.27 0.22 -14.52
C LEU A 93 -0.84 -0.36 -13.64
N SER A 94 -1.95 -0.74 -14.25
CA SER A 94 -3.10 -1.29 -13.53
C SER A 94 -2.77 -2.64 -12.89
N PHE A 95 -2.04 -3.51 -13.59
CA PHE A 95 -1.57 -4.77 -13.02
C PHE A 95 -0.68 -4.55 -11.81
N ASP A 96 0.20 -3.58 -11.88
CA ASP A 96 1.10 -3.26 -10.77
C ASP A 96 0.30 -2.84 -9.54
N VAL A 97 -0.67 -1.96 -9.70
CA VAL A 97 -1.56 -1.52 -8.62
C VAL A 97 -2.33 -2.70 -8.04
N TYR A 98 -2.88 -3.56 -8.91
CA TYR A 98 -3.67 -4.71 -8.50
C TYR A 98 -2.84 -5.69 -7.66
N VAL A 99 -1.64 -6.03 -8.12
CA VAL A 99 -0.74 -6.95 -7.40
C VAL A 99 -0.35 -6.36 -6.05
N LYS A 100 -0.02 -5.07 -6.00
CA LYS A 100 0.33 -4.39 -4.74
C LYS A 100 -0.85 -4.37 -3.78
N LYS A 101 -2.06 -4.13 -4.27
CA LYS A 101 -3.26 -4.18 -3.45
C LYS A 101 -3.45 -5.56 -2.83
N LEU A 102 -3.31 -6.63 -3.61
CA LEU A 102 -3.41 -7.99 -3.09
C LEU A 102 -2.36 -8.28 -2.02
N LEU A 103 -1.14 -7.81 -2.21
CA LEU A 103 -0.07 -7.97 -1.23
C LEU A 103 -0.38 -7.23 0.07
N ILE A 104 -0.89 -6.01 -0.02
CA ILE A 104 -1.28 -5.21 1.14
C ILE A 104 -2.37 -5.94 1.92
N GLU A 105 -3.40 -6.42 1.24
CA GLU A 105 -4.50 -7.17 1.86
C GLU A 105 -4.00 -8.42 2.57
N LYS A 106 -3.08 -9.15 1.94
CA LYS A 106 -2.49 -10.36 2.53
C LYS A 106 -1.69 -10.03 3.80
N VAL A 107 -0.92 -8.95 3.79
CA VAL A 107 -0.15 -8.51 4.96
C VAL A 107 -1.09 -8.10 6.09
N ILE A 108 -2.17 -7.38 5.79
CA ILE A 108 -3.17 -6.99 6.78
C ILE A 108 -3.87 -8.21 7.38
N ASP A 109 -4.21 -9.19 6.56
CA ASP A 109 -4.80 -10.45 7.04
C ASP A 109 -3.85 -11.16 8.01
N GLY A 110 -2.55 -11.13 7.75
CA GLY A 110 -1.54 -11.64 8.66
C GLY A 110 -1.55 -10.95 10.02
N LEU A 111 -1.78 -9.64 10.04
CA LEU A 111 -1.90 -8.89 11.29
C LEU A 111 -3.12 -9.32 12.11
N ARG A 112 -4.24 -9.61 11.45
CA ARG A 112 -5.45 -10.10 12.11
C ARG A 112 -5.23 -11.47 12.73
N ASP A 113 -4.58 -12.38 11.98
CA ASP A 113 -4.29 -13.73 12.44
C ASP A 113 -3.37 -13.70 13.67
N ASP A 114 -2.33 -12.88 13.64
CA ASP A 114 -1.41 -12.72 14.77
C ASP A 114 -2.14 -12.16 16.00
N GLY A 115 -3.03 -11.20 15.82
CA GLY A 115 -3.88 -10.67 16.88
C GLY A 115 -4.79 -11.73 17.47
N GLY A 116 -5.40 -12.58 16.64
CA GLY A 116 -6.22 -13.70 17.06
C GLY A 116 -5.42 -14.74 17.84
N ARG A 117 -4.25 -15.12 17.37
CA ARG A 117 -3.36 -16.07 18.05
C ARG A 117 -2.92 -15.56 19.42
N LYS A 118 -2.60 -14.30 19.54
CA LYS A 118 -2.21 -13.69 20.82
C LYS A 118 -3.37 -13.72 21.81
N ARG A 119 -4.60 -13.48 21.37
CA ARG A 119 -5.80 -13.57 22.21
C ARG A 119 -6.03 -14.99 22.69
N GLU A 120 -5.93 -15.99 21.84
CA GLU A 120 -6.09 -17.40 22.20
C GLU A 120 -5.04 -17.82 23.24
N LYS A 121 -3.80 -17.43 23.07
CA LYS A 121 -2.73 -17.72 24.06
C LYS A 121 -2.99 -17.06 25.40
N SER A 122 -3.51 -15.83 25.41
CA SER A 122 -3.85 -15.12 26.62
C SER A 122 -4.99 -15.82 27.37
N ASP A 123 -6.03 -16.25 26.65
CA ASP A 123 -7.18 -16.97 27.22
C ASP A 123 -6.76 -18.32 27.79
N ARG A 124 -5.87 -19.04 27.12
CA ARG A 124 -5.33 -20.33 27.61
C ARG A 124 -4.52 -20.17 28.90
N LYS A 125 -3.82 -19.05 29.07
CA LYS A 125 -3.05 -18.80 30.30
C LYS A 125 -3.92 -18.42 31.48
N LYS A 126 -5.17 -18.01 31.28
CA LYS A 126 -6.11 -17.68 32.35
C LYS A 126 -6.89 -18.88 32.89
N GLU A 127 -6.84 -19.99 32.21
CA GLU A 127 -7.39 -21.25 32.67
C GLU A 127 -6.35 -22.03 33.49
#